data_a8cbf394ee6cffd0c512c83c9cbc6ac7
#
_entry.id   a8cbf394ee6cffd0c512c83c9cbc6ac7
#
_cell.length_a   1.000
_cell.length_b   1.000
_cell.length_c   1.000
_cell.angle_alpha   90.00
_cell.angle_beta   90.00
_cell.angle_gamma   90.00
#
_symmetry.space_group_name_H-M   'P 1'
#
loop_
_entity.id
_entity.type
_entity.pdbx_description
1 polymer ?
#
loop_
_entity_poly.entity_id
_entity_poly.type
_entity_poly.pdbx_seq_one_letter_code
_entity_poly.pdbx_strand_id
1 'polypeptide(L)'
;MAKLLLGKEVNEKLNARIIAQCEELKAQGVQPTLGIIRCGERPDDLSYERGATKRAETLGVAVEKFLLPEDVSKEELLKVIDEINANDKIHGVLMFRPLPKHLKADQDEICNRLDPRKDVDGMTDGSNAGVFMGKELGFAPCTPAACMEILDHYGIDCTGKKAVVIGRSLVVGKPAAMMLMGKNATVTVCHTLSLIHISEPTRRS
;
A
#
# COMPACT_ATOMS: atom_id res chain seq x y z
N MET A 1 -12.72 29.44 -7.54
CA MET A 1 -12.33 28.41 -8.52
C MET A 1 -11.83 27.17 -7.77
N ALA A 2 -12.12 25.95 -8.26
CA ALA A 2 -11.57 24.74 -7.67
C ALA A 2 -10.05 24.70 -7.91
N LYS A 3 -9.29 24.28 -6.89
CA LYS A 3 -7.84 24.05 -7.00
C LYS A 3 -7.60 22.59 -7.40
N LEU A 4 -6.82 22.38 -8.45
CA LEU A 4 -6.41 21.04 -8.86
C LEU A 4 -5.19 20.61 -8.04
N LEU A 5 -5.29 19.49 -7.35
CA LEU A 5 -4.20 18.91 -6.55
C LEU A 5 -3.45 17.87 -7.39
N LEU A 6 -2.31 18.24 -7.94
CA LEU A 6 -1.55 17.40 -8.87
C LEU A 6 -0.56 16.52 -8.09
N GLY A 7 -0.61 15.21 -8.32
CA GLY A 7 0.34 14.25 -7.74
C GLY A 7 1.78 14.43 -8.21
N LYS A 8 2.02 15.14 -9.33
CA LYS A 8 3.37 15.38 -9.86
C LYS A 8 4.24 16.14 -8.84
N GLU A 9 3.75 17.27 -8.32
CA GLU A 9 4.47 18.09 -7.34
C GLU A 9 4.74 17.32 -6.04
N VAL A 10 3.75 16.53 -5.60
CA VAL A 10 3.87 15.66 -4.43
C VAL A 10 4.99 14.64 -4.64
N ASN A 11 4.99 13.99 -5.81
CA ASN A 11 6.01 12.98 -6.16
C ASN A 11 7.41 13.56 -6.25
N GLU A 12 7.58 14.76 -6.79
CA GLU A 12 8.89 15.42 -6.88
C GLU A 12 9.49 15.63 -5.48
N LYS A 13 8.71 16.17 -4.55
CA LYS A 13 9.13 16.36 -3.16
C LYS A 13 9.39 15.05 -2.43
N LEU A 14 8.49 14.07 -2.59
CA LEU A 14 8.62 12.74 -2.00
C LEU A 14 9.88 12.02 -2.51
N ASN A 15 10.16 12.11 -3.82
CA ASN A 15 11.36 11.53 -4.42
C ASN A 15 12.64 12.08 -3.80
N ALA A 16 12.74 13.40 -3.69
CA ALA A 16 13.92 14.05 -3.12
C ALA A 16 14.15 13.56 -1.67
N ARG A 17 13.07 13.43 -0.88
CA ARG A 17 13.13 12.90 0.49
C ARG A 17 13.61 11.45 0.52
N ILE A 18 13.04 10.58 -0.32
CA ILE A 18 13.41 9.16 -0.37
C ILE A 18 14.84 8.96 -0.83
N ILE A 19 15.28 9.68 -1.87
CA ILE A 19 16.67 9.60 -2.37
C ILE A 19 17.65 9.96 -1.25
N ALA A 20 17.41 11.05 -0.54
CA ALA A 20 18.28 11.47 0.58
C ALA A 20 18.33 10.40 1.69
N GLN A 21 17.20 9.81 2.05
CA GLN A 21 17.12 8.72 3.03
C GLN A 21 17.86 7.46 2.55
N CYS A 22 17.75 7.11 1.26
CA CYS A 22 18.46 5.98 0.68
C CYS A 22 19.99 6.20 0.71
N GLU A 23 20.46 7.42 0.43
CA GLU A 23 21.90 7.77 0.48
C GLU A 23 22.43 7.70 1.92
N GLU A 24 21.66 8.19 2.88
CA GLU A 24 21.99 8.09 4.31
C GLU A 24 22.12 6.64 4.78
N LEU A 25 21.16 5.77 4.44
CA LEU A 25 21.20 4.35 4.76
C LEU A 25 22.39 3.65 4.10
N LYS A 26 22.69 3.96 2.85
CA LYS A 26 23.86 3.41 2.14
C LYS A 26 25.17 3.83 2.80
N ALA A 27 25.27 5.05 3.27
CA ALA A 27 26.44 5.52 4.02
C ALA A 27 26.65 4.76 5.34
N GLN A 28 25.55 4.22 5.90
CA GLN A 28 25.57 3.34 7.08
C GLN A 28 25.79 1.85 6.73
N GLY A 29 26.02 1.52 5.46
CA GLY A 29 26.21 0.16 4.97
C GLY A 29 24.91 -0.64 4.72
N VAL A 30 23.75 0.03 4.74
CA VAL A 30 22.44 -0.59 4.48
C VAL A 30 21.96 -0.24 3.08
N GLN A 31 21.85 -1.23 2.20
CA GLN A 31 21.22 -1.06 0.88
C GLN A 31 19.71 -1.31 0.99
N PRO A 32 18.85 -0.28 0.91
CA PRO A 32 17.40 -0.49 0.89
C PRO A 32 17.01 -1.42 -0.28
N THR A 33 16.29 -2.49 0.01
CA THR A 33 15.95 -3.52 -0.98
C THR A 33 14.49 -3.87 -0.90
N LEU A 34 13.81 -3.82 -2.04
CA LEU A 34 12.43 -4.25 -2.25
C LEU A 34 12.41 -5.66 -2.84
N GLY A 35 11.77 -6.61 -2.16
CA GLY A 35 11.42 -7.90 -2.71
C GLY A 35 10.13 -7.81 -3.53
N ILE A 36 10.11 -8.39 -4.73
CA ILE A 36 8.90 -8.52 -5.54
C ILE A 36 8.58 -10.01 -5.70
N ILE A 37 7.41 -10.43 -5.22
CA ILE A 37 6.90 -11.80 -5.41
C ILE A 37 5.85 -11.77 -6.52
N ARG A 38 6.07 -12.58 -7.58
CA ARG A 38 5.16 -12.73 -8.71
C ARG A 38 4.99 -14.21 -9.07
N CYS A 39 3.72 -14.64 -9.20
CA CYS A 39 3.34 -15.98 -9.65
C CYS A 39 2.77 -15.91 -11.08
N GLY A 40 3.42 -16.57 -12.03
CA GLY A 40 3.07 -16.52 -13.44
C GLY A 40 3.53 -15.25 -14.15
N GLU A 41 3.05 -15.03 -15.37
CA GLU A 41 3.50 -13.97 -16.28
C GLU A 41 2.34 -13.20 -16.90
N ARG A 42 1.36 -12.80 -16.09
CA ARG A 42 0.25 -11.99 -16.59
C ARG A 42 0.78 -10.65 -17.13
N PRO A 43 0.28 -10.18 -18.29
CA PRO A 43 0.76 -8.92 -18.90
C PRO A 43 0.70 -7.70 -17.98
N ASP A 44 -0.37 -7.61 -17.17
CA ASP A 44 -0.55 -6.51 -16.23
C ASP A 44 0.51 -6.55 -15.12
N ASP A 45 0.82 -7.73 -14.58
CA ASP A 45 1.86 -7.93 -13.57
C ASP A 45 3.24 -7.58 -14.11
N LEU A 46 3.56 -8.02 -15.33
CA LEU A 46 4.82 -7.70 -16.00
C LEU A 46 4.97 -6.19 -16.23
N SER A 47 3.89 -5.52 -16.62
CA SER A 47 3.88 -4.06 -16.80
C SER A 47 4.10 -3.34 -15.49
N TYR A 48 3.41 -3.77 -14.42
CA TYR A 48 3.54 -3.19 -13.08
C TYR A 48 4.95 -3.44 -12.51
N GLU A 49 5.48 -4.66 -12.64
CA GLU A 49 6.84 -5.02 -12.22
C GLU A 49 7.90 -4.12 -12.85
N ARG A 50 7.80 -3.91 -14.18
CA ARG A 50 8.73 -2.98 -14.88
C ARG A 50 8.65 -1.56 -14.32
N GLY A 51 7.44 -1.07 -14.09
CA GLY A 51 7.21 0.24 -13.49
C GLY A 51 7.79 0.36 -12.08
N ALA A 52 7.51 -0.62 -11.23
CA ALA A 52 8.00 -0.68 -9.86
C ALA A 52 9.54 -0.77 -9.80
N THR A 53 10.13 -1.64 -10.62
CA THR A 53 11.60 -1.79 -10.73
C THR A 53 12.26 -0.47 -11.15
N LYS A 54 11.79 0.14 -12.23
CA LYS A 54 12.32 1.41 -12.72
C LYS A 54 12.19 2.53 -11.67
N ARG A 55 11.07 2.53 -10.95
CA ARG A 55 10.84 3.50 -9.88
C ARG A 55 11.81 3.30 -8.72
N ALA A 56 11.98 2.06 -8.26
CA ALA A 56 12.92 1.71 -7.19
C ALA A 56 14.35 2.11 -7.56
N GLU A 57 14.82 1.76 -8.76
CA GLU A 57 16.13 2.15 -9.28
C GLU A 57 16.34 3.66 -9.27
N THR A 58 15.35 4.43 -9.74
CA THR A 58 15.40 5.90 -9.74
C THR A 58 15.57 6.49 -8.34
N LEU A 59 15.02 5.81 -7.33
CA LEU A 59 15.07 6.25 -5.93
C LEU A 59 16.27 5.67 -5.16
N GLY A 60 17.09 4.83 -5.79
CA GLY A 60 18.25 4.21 -5.15
C GLY A 60 17.94 3.00 -4.30
N VAL A 61 16.74 2.40 -4.47
CA VAL A 61 16.31 1.17 -3.84
C VAL A 61 16.66 -0.01 -4.75
N ALA A 62 17.32 -1.04 -4.23
CA ALA A 62 17.56 -2.29 -4.95
C ALA A 62 16.27 -3.12 -5.07
N VAL A 63 16.19 -3.95 -6.09
CA VAL A 63 15.05 -4.86 -6.29
C VAL A 63 15.53 -6.29 -6.39
N GLU A 64 14.98 -7.15 -5.56
CA GLU A 64 15.15 -8.60 -5.63
C GLU A 64 13.83 -9.25 -6.06
N LYS A 65 13.88 -10.11 -7.08
CA LYS A 65 12.68 -10.68 -7.69
C LYS A 65 12.57 -12.17 -7.36
N PHE A 66 11.43 -12.57 -6.84
CA PHE A 66 11.01 -13.93 -6.56
C PHE A 66 9.95 -14.32 -7.59
N LEU A 67 10.41 -14.86 -8.71
CA LEU A 67 9.57 -15.20 -9.85
C LEU A 67 9.20 -16.68 -9.77
N LEU A 68 7.94 -16.96 -9.53
CA LEU A 68 7.40 -18.30 -9.37
C LEU A 68 6.53 -18.68 -10.58
N PRO A 69 6.46 -19.95 -10.96
CA PRO A 69 5.59 -20.39 -12.04
C PRO A 69 4.11 -20.20 -11.67
N GLU A 70 3.23 -20.18 -12.66
CA GLU A 70 1.79 -20.01 -12.44
C GLU A 70 1.17 -21.16 -11.65
N ASP A 71 1.73 -22.35 -11.76
CA ASP A 71 1.30 -23.59 -11.11
C ASP A 71 2.02 -23.84 -9.76
N VAL A 72 2.72 -22.84 -9.22
CA VAL A 72 3.41 -22.94 -7.92
C VAL A 72 2.45 -23.47 -6.84
N SER A 73 2.93 -24.43 -6.03
CA SER A 73 2.17 -24.94 -4.90
C SER A 73 2.09 -23.91 -3.76
N LYS A 74 1.06 -24.06 -2.91
CA LYS A 74 0.94 -23.25 -1.69
C LYS A 74 2.18 -23.38 -0.79
N GLU A 75 2.65 -24.61 -0.61
CA GLU A 75 3.78 -24.93 0.23
C GLU A 75 5.07 -24.25 -0.25
N GLU A 76 5.32 -24.27 -1.55
CA GLU A 76 6.48 -23.59 -2.17
C GLU A 76 6.40 -22.09 -2.01
N LEU A 77 5.21 -21.49 -2.25
CA LEU A 77 5.03 -20.06 -2.07
C LEU A 77 5.21 -19.64 -0.61
N LEU A 78 4.64 -20.38 0.34
CA LEU A 78 4.83 -20.13 1.78
C LEU A 78 6.31 -20.24 2.18
N LYS A 79 7.04 -21.21 1.65
CA LYS A 79 8.47 -21.37 1.89
C LYS A 79 9.27 -20.14 1.42
N VAL A 80 8.97 -19.65 0.22
CA VAL A 80 9.60 -18.41 -0.31
C VAL A 80 9.29 -17.21 0.58
N ILE A 81 8.06 -17.07 1.06
CA ILE A 81 7.69 -16.00 2.00
C ILE A 81 8.47 -16.14 3.32
N ASP A 82 8.62 -17.34 3.84
CA ASP A 82 9.39 -17.60 5.07
C ASP A 82 10.87 -17.25 4.90
N GLU A 83 11.48 -17.61 3.77
CA GLU A 83 12.86 -17.25 3.42
C GLU A 83 13.03 -15.72 3.35
N ILE A 84 12.08 -15.03 2.74
CA ILE A 84 12.05 -13.56 2.66
C ILE A 84 11.89 -12.93 4.05
N ASN A 85 10.99 -13.47 4.87
CA ASN A 85 10.79 -12.98 6.24
C ASN A 85 12.07 -13.08 7.07
N ALA A 86 12.83 -14.16 6.90
CA ALA A 86 14.09 -14.41 7.60
C ALA A 86 15.29 -13.64 7.02
N ASN A 87 15.17 -13.02 5.84
CA ASN A 87 16.27 -12.33 5.17
C ASN A 87 16.29 -10.84 5.55
N ASP A 88 17.20 -10.46 6.44
CA ASP A 88 17.38 -9.08 6.90
C ASP A 88 17.84 -8.09 5.79
N LYS A 89 18.26 -8.60 4.62
CA LYS A 89 18.64 -7.75 3.48
C LYS A 89 17.42 -7.32 2.65
N ILE A 90 16.25 -7.91 2.87
CA ILE A 90 14.99 -7.51 2.22
C ILE A 90 14.18 -6.70 3.22
N HIS A 91 13.98 -5.43 2.93
CA HIS A 91 13.39 -4.46 3.84
C HIS A 91 11.90 -4.23 3.62
N GLY A 92 11.41 -4.52 2.42
CA GLY A 92 10.01 -4.43 2.07
C GLY A 92 9.67 -5.42 0.97
N VAL A 93 8.40 -5.84 0.90
CA VAL A 93 7.92 -6.84 -0.05
C VAL A 93 6.65 -6.37 -0.72
N LEU A 94 6.64 -6.49 -2.05
CA LEU A 94 5.46 -6.29 -2.88
C LEU A 94 5.08 -7.65 -3.48
N MET A 95 3.95 -8.21 -3.02
CA MET A 95 3.40 -9.44 -3.55
C MET A 95 2.27 -9.12 -4.54
N PHE A 96 2.39 -9.59 -5.77
CA PHE A 96 1.40 -9.32 -6.80
C PHE A 96 0.13 -10.15 -6.60
N ARG A 97 -1.00 -9.50 -6.68
CA ARG A 97 -2.33 -10.08 -6.53
C ARG A 97 -3.25 -9.70 -7.70
N PRO A 98 -4.25 -10.50 -8.02
CA PRO A 98 -4.66 -11.76 -7.36
C PRO A 98 -3.66 -12.89 -7.61
N LEU A 99 -3.52 -13.79 -6.65
CA LEU A 99 -2.75 -15.02 -6.82
C LEU A 99 -3.38 -15.92 -7.91
N PRO A 100 -2.64 -16.93 -8.43
CA PRO A 100 -3.18 -17.92 -9.36
C PRO A 100 -4.49 -18.53 -8.86
N LYS A 101 -5.36 -18.93 -9.78
CA LYS A 101 -6.75 -19.35 -9.47
C LYS A 101 -6.82 -20.48 -8.45
N HIS A 102 -5.90 -21.44 -8.51
CA HIS A 102 -5.87 -22.58 -7.58
C HIS A 102 -5.47 -22.18 -6.15
N LEU A 103 -4.76 -21.05 -5.97
CA LEU A 103 -4.39 -20.48 -4.66
C LEU A 103 -5.39 -19.46 -4.14
N LYS A 104 -6.45 -19.16 -4.89
CA LYS A 104 -7.40 -18.09 -4.52
C LYS A 104 -8.08 -18.33 -3.18
N ALA A 105 -8.40 -19.58 -2.84
CA ALA A 105 -9.02 -19.92 -1.57
C ALA A 105 -8.07 -19.71 -0.36
N ASP A 106 -6.78 -19.84 -0.60
CA ASP A 106 -5.73 -19.72 0.42
C ASP A 106 -5.07 -18.33 0.42
N GLN A 107 -5.53 -17.39 -0.42
CA GLN A 107 -4.89 -16.09 -0.61
C GLN A 107 -4.72 -15.32 0.70
N ASP A 108 -5.72 -15.33 1.57
CA ASP A 108 -5.67 -14.61 2.84
C ASP A 108 -4.61 -15.21 3.77
N GLU A 109 -4.53 -16.54 3.85
CA GLU A 109 -3.49 -17.24 4.63
C GLU A 109 -2.09 -16.94 4.09
N ILE A 110 -1.92 -17.03 2.76
CA ILE A 110 -0.66 -16.76 2.09
C ILE A 110 -0.23 -15.30 2.32
N CYS A 111 -1.13 -14.34 2.13
CA CYS A 111 -0.82 -12.93 2.35
C CYS A 111 -0.44 -12.66 3.81
N ASN A 112 -1.14 -13.26 4.76
CA ASN A 112 -0.87 -13.10 6.19
C ASN A 112 0.38 -13.86 6.69
N ARG A 113 1.03 -14.68 5.85
CA ARG A 113 2.33 -15.27 6.15
C ARG A 113 3.47 -14.25 6.08
N LEU A 114 3.30 -13.20 5.29
CA LEU A 114 4.29 -12.13 5.19
C LEU A 114 4.35 -11.35 6.51
N ASP A 115 5.58 -11.07 6.97
CA ASP A 115 5.80 -10.22 8.14
C ASP A 115 5.23 -8.81 7.86
N PRO A 116 4.31 -8.31 8.68
CA PRO A 116 3.75 -6.96 8.52
C PRO A 116 4.80 -5.85 8.42
N ARG A 117 5.95 -6.03 9.05
CA ARG A 117 7.08 -5.07 8.99
C ARG A 117 7.73 -4.99 7.61
N LYS A 118 7.47 -5.98 6.74
CA LYS A 118 7.94 -6.02 5.34
C LYS A 118 6.82 -5.82 4.34
N ASP A 119 5.57 -5.79 4.77
CA ASP A 119 4.38 -5.64 3.94
C ASP A 119 4.17 -4.18 3.48
N VAL A 120 4.94 -3.74 2.48
CA VAL A 120 4.86 -2.34 2.00
C VAL A 120 3.59 -2.02 1.21
N ASP A 121 2.78 -3.02 0.85
CA ASP A 121 1.48 -2.84 0.19
C ASP A 121 0.32 -2.74 1.20
N GLY A 122 0.58 -3.03 2.47
CA GLY A 122 -0.42 -2.97 3.53
C GLY A 122 -1.54 -3.99 3.37
N MET A 123 -1.23 -5.19 2.87
CA MET A 123 -2.21 -6.22 2.55
C MET A 123 -2.52 -7.17 3.72
N THR A 124 -1.60 -7.28 4.69
CA THR A 124 -1.74 -8.19 5.82
C THR A 124 -2.73 -7.69 6.87
N ASP A 125 -3.30 -8.60 7.64
CA ASP A 125 -4.15 -8.24 8.78
C ASP A 125 -3.39 -7.43 9.82
N GLY A 126 -2.09 -7.72 10.02
CA GLY A 126 -1.20 -6.95 10.89
C GLY A 126 -1.05 -5.50 10.46
N SER A 127 -0.84 -5.25 9.18
CA SER A 127 -0.78 -3.91 8.60
C SER A 127 -2.11 -3.17 8.75
N ASN A 128 -3.23 -3.83 8.45
CA ASN A 128 -4.57 -3.26 8.63
C ASN A 128 -4.90 -2.99 10.10
N ALA A 129 -4.50 -3.87 11.02
CA ALA A 129 -4.66 -3.65 12.45
C ALA A 129 -3.86 -2.42 12.92
N GLY A 130 -2.64 -2.23 12.41
CA GLY A 130 -1.84 -1.03 12.65
C GLY A 130 -2.57 0.24 12.26
N VAL A 131 -3.12 0.30 11.06
CA VAL A 131 -3.91 1.45 10.58
C VAL A 131 -5.14 1.68 11.45
N PHE A 132 -5.88 0.63 11.82
CA PHE A 132 -7.06 0.73 12.67
C PHE A 132 -6.72 1.27 14.06
N MET A 133 -5.63 0.80 14.67
CA MET A 133 -5.20 1.19 16.02
C MET A 133 -4.38 2.48 16.06
N GLY A 134 -3.97 3.01 14.92
CA GLY A 134 -3.01 4.12 14.87
C GLY A 134 -1.62 3.72 15.41
N LYS A 135 -1.18 2.48 15.16
CA LYS A 135 0.11 1.93 15.62
C LYS A 135 0.97 1.50 14.44
N GLU A 136 2.28 1.56 14.63
CA GLU A 136 3.27 1.10 13.65
C GLU A 136 3.47 -0.43 13.72
N LEU A 137 2.44 -1.20 13.34
CA LEU A 137 2.48 -2.66 13.26
C LEU A 137 2.85 -3.19 11.87
N GLY A 138 2.84 -2.33 10.89
CA GLY A 138 3.10 -2.59 9.48
C GLY A 138 2.90 -1.30 8.70
N PHE A 139 2.61 -1.42 7.42
CA PHE A 139 2.43 -0.26 6.54
C PHE A 139 0.96 -0.06 6.19
N ALA A 140 0.55 1.19 6.05
CA ALA A 140 -0.76 1.50 5.52
C ALA A 140 -0.84 1.14 4.02
N PRO A 141 -2.00 0.68 3.52
CA PRO A 141 -2.19 0.45 2.09
C PRO A 141 -1.81 1.69 1.27
N CYS A 142 -1.09 1.48 0.16
CA CYS A 142 -0.45 2.54 -0.61
C CYS A 142 -1.40 3.64 -1.08
N THR A 143 -2.63 3.28 -1.55
CA THR A 143 -3.59 4.26 -2.06
C THR A 143 -4.10 5.22 -0.96
N PRO A 144 -4.56 4.77 0.21
CA PRO A 144 -4.89 5.65 1.32
C PRO A 144 -3.70 6.50 1.78
N ALA A 145 -2.51 5.89 1.91
CA ALA A 145 -1.30 6.62 2.28
C ALA A 145 -0.99 7.76 1.30
N ALA A 146 -1.10 7.50 -0.01
CA ALA A 146 -0.93 8.53 -1.04
C ALA A 146 -1.96 9.66 -0.92
N CYS A 147 -3.21 9.35 -0.55
CA CYS A 147 -4.22 10.39 -0.30
C CYS A 147 -3.80 11.29 0.88
N MET A 148 -3.29 10.71 1.96
CA MET A 148 -2.82 11.48 3.11
C MET A 148 -1.61 12.35 2.74
N GLU A 149 -0.65 11.81 2.00
CA GLU A 149 0.53 12.53 1.51
C GLU A 149 0.13 13.74 0.64
N ILE A 150 -0.90 13.60 -0.21
CA ILE A 150 -1.45 14.70 -1.02
C ILE A 150 -2.05 15.78 -0.11
N LEU A 151 -2.87 15.40 0.87
CA LEU A 151 -3.48 16.35 1.80
C LEU A 151 -2.41 17.14 2.56
N ASP A 152 -1.39 16.46 3.06
CA ASP A 152 -0.28 17.06 3.80
C ASP A 152 0.55 17.99 2.93
N HIS A 153 0.88 17.57 1.70
CA HIS A 153 1.64 18.39 0.77
C HIS A 153 0.97 19.73 0.47
N TYR A 154 -0.35 19.71 0.30
CA TYR A 154 -1.12 20.92 0.01
C TYR A 154 -1.61 21.67 1.26
N GLY A 155 -1.19 21.25 2.45
CA GLY A 155 -1.53 21.91 3.72
C GLY A 155 -3.03 21.86 4.04
N ILE A 156 -3.72 20.77 3.64
CA ILE A 156 -5.14 20.60 3.90
C ILE A 156 -5.30 20.01 5.31
N ASP A 157 -5.61 20.87 6.27
CA ASP A 157 -5.94 20.44 7.63
C ASP A 157 -7.31 19.77 7.67
N CYS A 158 -7.35 18.53 8.14
CA CYS A 158 -8.56 17.72 8.30
C CYS A 158 -9.26 17.93 9.66
N THR A 159 -8.62 18.62 10.60
CA THR A 159 -9.13 18.80 11.96
C THR A 159 -10.51 19.45 11.98
N GLY A 160 -11.49 18.75 12.55
CA GLY A 160 -12.89 19.21 12.61
C GLY A 160 -13.63 19.23 11.29
N LYS A 161 -13.02 18.77 10.18
CA LYS A 161 -13.68 18.70 8.87
C LYS A 161 -14.55 17.46 8.74
N LYS A 162 -15.60 17.57 7.95
CA LYS A 162 -16.43 16.44 7.55
C LYS A 162 -15.85 15.81 6.30
N ALA A 163 -15.53 14.54 6.35
CA ALA A 163 -15.04 13.75 5.25
C ALA A 163 -16.04 12.63 4.90
N VAL A 164 -16.27 12.39 3.62
CA VAL A 164 -17.09 11.28 3.13
C VAL A 164 -16.21 10.34 2.31
N VAL A 165 -16.15 9.08 2.72
CA VAL A 165 -15.44 8.02 2.01
C VAL A 165 -16.46 7.12 1.32
N ILE A 166 -16.42 7.06 -0.01
CA ILE A 166 -17.31 6.20 -0.80
C ILE A 166 -16.57 4.92 -1.15
N GLY A 167 -16.90 3.85 -0.45
CA GLY A 167 -16.25 2.54 -0.54
C GLY A 167 -15.81 2.03 0.83
N ARG A 168 -15.75 0.69 0.97
CA ARG A 168 -15.42 0.03 2.24
C ARG A 168 -14.47 -1.16 2.06
N SER A 169 -13.64 -1.13 1.02
CA SER A 169 -12.62 -2.16 0.82
C SER A 169 -11.54 -2.10 1.90
N LEU A 170 -10.90 -3.23 2.17
CA LEU A 170 -9.76 -3.29 3.12
C LEU A 170 -8.52 -2.58 2.60
N VAL A 171 -8.42 -2.42 1.27
CA VAL A 171 -7.22 -1.83 0.64
C VAL A 171 -7.34 -0.33 0.35
N VAL A 172 -8.56 0.26 0.41
CA VAL A 172 -8.76 1.70 0.15
C VAL A 172 -9.72 2.34 1.15
N GLY A 173 -11.00 1.94 1.15
CA GLY A 173 -12.04 2.69 1.85
C GLY A 173 -11.91 2.68 3.37
N LYS A 174 -11.78 1.50 3.97
CA LYS A 174 -11.62 1.38 5.42
C LYS A 174 -10.34 2.04 5.92
N PRO A 175 -9.15 1.75 5.35
CA PRO A 175 -7.94 2.42 5.80
C PRO A 175 -7.95 3.92 5.57
N ALA A 176 -8.48 4.43 4.45
CA ALA A 176 -8.63 5.87 4.22
C ALA A 176 -9.51 6.54 5.31
N ALA A 177 -10.61 5.89 5.70
CA ALA A 177 -11.47 6.40 6.75
C ALA A 177 -10.74 6.45 8.11
N MET A 178 -10.00 5.41 8.47
CA MET A 178 -9.22 5.38 9.71
C MET A 178 -8.11 6.44 9.71
N MET A 179 -7.39 6.60 8.60
CA MET A 179 -6.32 7.59 8.48
C MET A 179 -6.86 9.04 8.53
N LEU A 180 -8.02 9.32 7.91
CA LEU A 180 -8.69 10.62 8.03
C LEU A 180 -9.17 10.89 9.46
N MET A 181 -9.68 9.86 10.15
CA MET A 181 -10.05 9.94 11.55
C MET A 181 -8.82 10.21 12.44
N GLY A 182 -7.68 9.59 12.14
CA GLY A 182 -6.39 9.87 12.77
C GLY A 182 -5.91 11.31 12.54
N LYS A 183 -6.35 11.98 11.47
CA LYS A 183 -6.15 13.41 11.21
C LYS A 183 -7.27 14.30 11.79
N ASN A 184 -8.03 13.81 12.76
CA ASN A 184 -9.12 14.51 13.47
C ASN A 184 -10.30 14.92 12.59
N ALA A 185 -10.54 14.22 11.45
CA ALA A 185 -11.74 14.42 10.67
C ALA A 185 -12.96 13.68 11.24
N THR A 186 -14.16 14.20 11.04
CA THR A 186 -15.40 13.45 11.22
C THR A 186 -15.72 12.71 9.93
N VAL A 187 -15.65 11.36 9.96
CA VAL A 187 -15.73 10.55 8.75
C VAL A 187 -17.06 9.82 8.63
N THR A 188 -17.68 9.95 7.45
CA THR A 188 -18.84 9.14 7.05
C THR A 188 -18.41 8.17 5.97
N VAL A 189 -18.66 6.86 6.15
CA VAL A 189 -18.36 5.83 5.14
C VAL A 189 -19.64 5.41 4.44
N CYS A 190 -19.68 5.58 3.12
CA CYS A 190 -20.79 5.20 2.26
C CYS A 190 -20.40 4.03 1.35
N HIS A 191 -21.38 3.25 0.94
CA HIS A 191 -21.21 2.13 0.00
C HIS A 191 -22.50 1.89 -0.77
N THR A 192 -22.52 0.96 -1.71
CA THR A 192 -23.67 0.69 -2.60
C THR A 192 -24.99 0.38 -1.89
N LEU A 193 -24.93 -0.07 -0.64
CA LEU A 193 -26.13 -0.32 0.19
C LEU A 193 -26.41 0.81 1.19
N SER A 194 -25.69 1.92 1.15
CA SER A 194 -25.94 3.07 2.00
C SER A 194 -27.16 3.84 1.52
N LEU A 195 -27.93 4.39 2.45
CA LEU A 195 -28.97 5.37 2.15
C LEU A 195 -28.28 6.72 1.82
N ILE A 196 -27.85 6.88 0.57
CA ILE A 196 -27.02 8.01 0.11
C ILE A 196 -27.69 9.38 0.36
N HIS A 197 -29.01 9.43 0.37
CA HIS A 197 -29.76 10.65 0.68
C HIS A 197 -29.57 11.18 2.12
N ILE A 198 -29.06 10.34 3.03
CA ILE A 198 -28.68 10.74 4.39
C ILE A 198 -27.28 11.39 4.39
N SER A 199 -26.39 10.92 3.53
CA SER A 199 -25.01 11.42 3.42
C SER A 199 -24.83 12.52 2.37
N GLU A 200 -25.77 12.67 1.42
CA GLU A 200 -25.82 13.72 0.42
C GLU A 200 -27.17 14.49 0.50
N PRO A 201 -27.38 15.36 1.48
CA PRO A 201 -28.67 16.04 1.66
C PRO A 201 -29.02 17.02 0.54
N THR A 202 -28.14 17.24 -0.43
CA THR A 202 -28.28 18.26 -1.47
C THR A 202 -28.69 17.72 -2.84
N ARG A 203 -28.79 16.43 -3.07
CA ARG A 203 -29.44 15.91 -4.29
C ARG A 203 -30.95 15.92 -4.13
N ARG A 204 -31.55 17.10 -4.33
CA ARG A 204 -32.95 17.15 -4.73
C ARG A 204 -33.02 16.81 -6.21
N SER A 205 -33.77 15.75 -6.54
CA SER A 205 -34.25 15.43 -7.88
C SER A 205 -34.98 16.62 -8.49
#